data_4aec0569e8b7c74eab40b0c17a8fa72b
#
_entry.id   4aec0569e8b7c74eab40b0c17a8fa72b
#
_cell.length_a   1.000
_cell.length_b   1.000
_cell.length_c   1.000
_cell.angle_alpha   90.00
_cell.angle_beta   90.00
_cell.angle_gamma   90.00
#
_symmetry.space_group_name_H-M   'P 1'
#
loop_
_entity.id
_entity.type
_entity.pdbx_description
1 polymer ?
#
loop_
_entity_poly.entity_id
_entity_poly.type
_entity_poly.pdbx_seq_one_letter_code
_entity_poly.pdbx_strand_id
1 'polypeptide(L)'
;ANIIIKALDQKNPELLKSVLSQKALQTSDLDEGIEYTFGLYEGTMTGSKSNGCPVGTRYGPEGRRKRAEGNYSITTDQGKTYDLFFEYVFISKPNPDEVGVNRIKISGEEEMNADEYIPGFRYICPGIYNPTWDSESDRFETFPADPPESQ
;
A
#
# COMPACT_ATOMS: atom_id res chain seq x y z
N ALA A 1 5.08 9.38 -0.94
CA ALA A 1 6.00 8.31 -1.35
C ALA A 1 7.33 8.38 -0.62
N ASN A 2 7.91 9.57 -0.49
CA ASN A 2 9.25 9.71 0.09
C ASN A 2 9.37 9.16 1.50
N ILE A 3 8.38 9.37 2.35
CA ILE A 3 8.39 8.87 3.73
C ILE A 3 8.26 7.35 3.75
N ILE A 4 7.43 6.79 2.88
CA ILE A 4 7.27 5.34 2.77
C ILE A 4 8.61 4.70 2.37
N ILE A 5 9.26 5.24 1.33
CA ILE A 5 10.54 4.73 0.85
C ILE A 5 11.61 4.87 1.93
N LYS A 6 11.65 5.99 2.62
CA LYS A 6 12.58 6.21 3.72
C LYS A 6 12.38 5.20 4.86
N ALA A 7 11.14 4.91 5.20
CA ALA A 7 10.81 3.91 6.20
C ALA A 7 11.28 2.51 5.77
N LEU A 8 11.13 2.17 4.49
CA LEU A 8 11.64 0.92 3.93
C LEU A 8 13.16 0.86 3.99
N ASP A 9 13.84 1.92 3.57
CA ASP A 9 15.30 1.98 3.59
C ASP A 9 15.86 1.81 4.99
N GLN A 10 15.23 2.42 5.97
CA GLN A 10 15.69 2.42 7.36
C GLN A 10 15.14 1.27 8.20
N LYS A 11 14.23 0.47 7.64
CA LYS A 11 13.49 -0.56 8.39
C LYS A 11 12.86 0.02 9.66
N ASN A 12 12.23 1.18 9.49
CA ASN A 12 11.69 1.96 10.61
C ASN A 12 10.16 1.87 10.65
N PRO A 13 9.59 0.98 11.47
CA PRO A 13 8.14 0.81 11.53
C PRO A 13 7.41 2.05 12.05
N GLU A 14 8.01 2.79 12.97
CA GLU A 14 7.38 3.99 13.53
C GLU A 14 7.26 5.09 12.48
N LEU A 15 8.27 5.22 11.62
CA LEU A 15 8.22 6.18 10.52
C LEU A 15 7.12 5.80 9.51
N LEU A 16 6.98 4.52 9.20
CA LEU A 16 5.90 4.06 8.32
C LEU A 16 4.53 4.33 8.95
N LYS A 17 4.38 3.99 10.23
CA LYS A 17 3.11 4.22 10.95
C LYS A 17 2.74 5.69 11.03
N SER A 18 3.73 6.59 11.00
CA SER A 18 3.48 8.03 11.11
C SER A 18 2.66 8.61 9.95
N VAL A 19 2.64 7.94 8.80
CA VAL A 19 1.90 8.40 7.62
C VAL A 19 0.62 7.61 7.37
N LEU A 20 0.41 6.51 8.08
CA LEU A 20 -0.77 5.67 7.91
C LEU A 20 -2.02 6.35 8.48
N SER A 21 -3.17 6.08 7.84
CA SER A 21 -4.46 6.52 8.36
C SER A 21 -4.77 5.82 9.69
N GLN A 22 -5.67 6.38 10.46
CA GLN A 22 -6.14 5.74 11.70
C GLN A 22 -6.73 4.36 11.42
N LYS A 23 -7.47 4.24 10.33
CA LYS A 23 -8.05 2.95 9.94
C LYS A 23 -6.99 1.91 9.61
N ALA A 24 -5.95 2.31 8.87
CA ALA A 24 -4.84 1.41 8.56
C ALA A 24 -4.09 0.99 9.83
N LEU A 25 -3.90 1.91 10.77
CA LEU A 25 -3.24 1.62 12.04
C LEU A 25 -4.03 0.63 12.91
N GLN A 26 -5.33 0.51 12.71
CA GLN A 26 -6.21 -0.35 13.49
C GLN A 26 -6.37 -1.75 12.90
N THR A 27 -5.75 -2.03 11.76
CA THR A 27 -5.85 -3.36 11.15
C THR A 27 -5.11 -4.39 11.99
N SER A 28 -5.69 -5.58 12.13
CA SER A 28 -5.16 -6.62 13.01
C SER A 28 -3.87 -7.24 12.52
N ASP A 29 -3.63 -7.20 11.20
CA ASP A 29 -2.42 -7.74 10.57
C ASP A 29 -1.33 -6.69 10.31
N LEU A 30 -1.45 -5.50 10.88
CA LEU A 30 -0.55 -4.39 10.55
C LEU A 30 0.92 -4.75 10.80
N ASP A 31 1.24 -5.24 11.99
CA ASP A 31 2.63 -5.56 12.35
C ASP A 31 3.20 -6.69 11.50
N GLU A 32 2.39 -7.68 11.20
CA GLU A 32 2.76 -8.77 10.30
C GLU A 32 3.05 -8.24 8.89
N GLY A 33 2.20 -7.37 8.38
CA GLY A 33 2.38 -6.74 7.07
C GLY A 33 3.63 -5.88 7.00
N ILE A 34 3.90 -5.12 8.04
CA ILE A 34 5.13 -4.29 8.12
C ILE A 34 6.36 -5.20 8.11
N GLU A 35 6.37 -6.23 8.93
CA GLU A 35 7.49 -7.17 9.03
C GLU A 35 7.77 -7.84 7.69
N TYR A 36 6.72 -8.32 7.03
CA TYR A 36 6.86 -8.94 5.71
C TYR A 36 7.42 -7.95 4.68
N THR A 37 6.86 -6.76 4.63
CA THR A 37 7.28 -5.72 3.67
C THR A 37 8.73 -5.33 3.87
N PHE A 38 9.15 -5.16 5.12
CA PHE A 38 10.54 -4.86 5.43
C PHE A 38 11.47 -6.02 5.11
N GLY A 39 11.03 -7.25 5.27
CA GLY A 39 11.81 -8.44 4.90
C GLY A 39 11.94 -8.61 3.39
N LEU A 40 10.90 -8.25 2.64
CA LEU A 40 10.93 -8.32 1.18
C LEU A 40 11.85 -7.26 0.59
N TYR A 41 11.84 -6.05 1.13
CA TYR A 41 12.59 -4.93 0.60
C TYR A 41 14.04 -5.00 1.04
N GLU A 42 14.94 -5.23 0.08
CA GLU A 42 16.37 -5.39 0.33
C GLU A 42 17.16 -4.21 -0.23
N GLY A 43 18.02 -3.65 0.62
CA GLY A 43 18.91 -2.57 0.25
C GLY A 43 18.33 -1.19 0.52
N THR A 44 18.98 -0.21 -0.09
CA THR A 44 18.61 1.21 0.02
C THR A 44 18.32 1.74 -1.38
N MET A 45 17.30 2.56 -1.50
CA MET A 45 16.92 3.14 -2.79
C MET A 45 18.07 3.92 -3.43
N THR A 46 18.40 3.59 -4.67
CA THR A 46 19.33 4.35 -5.51
C THR A 46 18.62 5.14 -6.59
N GLY A 47 17.39 4.75 -6.94
CA GLY A 47 16.60 5.45 -7.92
C GLY A 47 15.13 5.09 -7.79
N SER A 48 14.28 6.02 -8.18
CA SER A 48 12.84 5.78 -8.22
C SER A 48 12.22 6.52 -9.39
N LYS A 49 11.13 5.97 -9.91
CA LYS A 49 10.37 6.55 -11.01
C LYS A 49 8.89 6.49 -10.67
N SER A 50 8.22 7.62 -10.77
CA SER A 50 6.77 7.67 -10.66
C SER A 50 6.14 7.14 -11.95
N ASN A 51 5.20 6.22 -11.79
CA ASN A 51 4.41 5.68 -12.91
C ASN A 51 3.03 6.34 -12.97
N GLY A 52 2.82 7.37 -12.16
CA GLY A 52 1.58 8.11 -12.09
C GLY A 52 0.98 8.12 -10.68
N CYS A 53 0.16 9.11 -10.46
CA CYS A 53 -0.53 9.26 -9.19
C CYS A 53 -1.91 9.89 -9.45
N PRO A 54 -2.81 9.14 -10.11
CA PRO A 54 -4.12 9.67 -10.45
C PRO A 54 -4.90 10.03 -9.19
N VAL A 55 -5.58 11.17 -9.25
CA VAL A 55 -6.39 11.70 -8.17
C VAL A 55 -7.85 11.50 -8.55
N GLY A 56 -8.63 10.94 -7.63
CA GLY A 56 -10.06 10.77 -7.80
C GLY A 56 -10.83 11.48 -6.68
N THR A 57 -11.99 12.03 -7.05
CA THR A 57 -12.89 12.61 -6.08
C THR A 57 -14.26 11.98 -6.25
N ARG A 58 -14.85 11.56 -5.15
CA ARG A 58 -16.19 11.02 -5.12
C ARG A 58 -17.08 11.92 -4.25
N TYR A 59 -18.26 12.21 -4.75
CA TYR A 59 -19.26 12.97 -4.02
C TYR A 59 -20.42 12.03 -3.69
N GLY A 60 -20.85 12.06 -2.46
CA GLY A 60 -21.96 11.24 -1.99
C GLY A 60 -22.82 11.99 -0.99
N PRO A 61 -23.91 11.35 -0.49
CA PRO A 61 -24.82 11.98 0.49
C PRO A 61 -24.09 12.41 1.77
N GLU A 62 -23.03 11.71 2.13
CA GLU A 62 -22.26 11.95 3.36
C GLU A 62 -21.09 12.91 3.13
N GLY A 63 -20.89 13.38 1.91
CA GLY A 63 -19.86 14.35 1.59
C GLY A 63 -18.81 13.83 0.63
N ARG A 64 -17.73 14.60 0.49
CA ARG A 64 -16.67 14.36 -0.49
C ARG A 64 -15.59 13.44 0.06
N ARG A 65 -15.09 12.55 -0.80
CA ARG A 65 -13.88 11.77 -0.57
C ARG A 65 -12.90 12.01 -1.72
N LYS A 66 -11.69 12.46 -1.39
CA LYS A 66 -10.63 12.72 -2.38
C LYS A 66 -9.42 11.86 -2.05
N ARG A 67 -8.94 11.11 -3.04
CA ARG A 67 -7.79 10.22 -2.87
C ARG A 67 -6.89 10.22 -4.09
N ALA A 68 -5.65 9.79 -3.90
CA ALA A 68 -4.72 9.51 -4.97
C ALA A 68 -4.20 8.09 -4.81
N GLU A 69 -4.01 7.39 -5.93
CA GLU A 69 -3.32 6.11 -5.96
C GLU A 69 -1.98 6.32 -6.66
N GLY A 70 -0.90 6.12 -5.91
CA GLY A 70 0.45 6.28 -6.45
C GLY A 70 1.08 4.95 -6.79
N ASN A 71 1.90 4.95 -7.83
CA ASN A 71 2.75 3.82 -8.19
C ASN A 71 4.16 4.32 -8.50
N TYR A 72 5.14 3.71 -7.82
CA TYR A 72 6.54 4.02 -8.01
C TYR A 72 7.32 2.74 -8.28
N SER A 73 8.22 2.81 -9.27
CA SER A 73 9.24 1.78 -9.45
C SER A 73 10.48 2.19 -8.68
N ILE A 74 11.00 1.30 -7.85
CA ILE A 74 12.14 1.57 -6.97
C ILE A 74 13.26 0.61 -7.31
N THR A 75 14.48 1.14 -7.45
CA THR A 75 15.70 0.34 -7.60
C THR A 75 16.59 0.56 -6.39
N THR A 76 17.19 -0.51 -5.86
CA THR A 76 18.04 -0.44 -4.68
C THR A 76 19.50 -0.73 -5.02
N ASP A 77 20.38 -0.43 -4.06
CA ASP A 77 21.82 -0.71 -4.17
C ASP A 77 22.16 -2.22 -4.16
N GLN A 78 21.19 -3.07 -3.84
CA GLN A 78 21.32 -4.53 -3.95
C GLN A 78 20.92 -5.06 -5.34
N GLY A 79 20.66 -4.17 -6.29
CA GLY A 79 20.22 -4.55 -7.63
C GLY A 79 18.80 -5.07 -7.70
N LYS A 80 17.99 -4.78 -6.69
CA LYS A 80 16.59 -5.21 -6.64
C LYS A 80 15.67 -4.12 -7.16
N THR A 81 14.58 -4.52 -7.77
CA THR A 81 13.54 -3.63 -8.28
C THR A 81 12.21 -3.98 -7.63
N TYR A 82 11.49 -2.96 -7.23
CA TYR A 82 10.20 -3.10 -6.56
C TYR A 82 9.18 -2.15 -7.17
N ASP A 83 7.92 -2.58 -7.17
CA ASP A 83 6.78 -1.69 -7.40
C ASP A 83 6.13 -1.38 -6.06
N LEU A 84 6.00 -0.09 -5.78
CA LEU A 84 5.27 0.41 -4.62
C LEU A 84 3.94 0.97 -5.07
N PHE A 85 2.86 0.43 -4.53
CA PHE A 85 1.51 0.98 -4.69
C PHE A 85 1.03 1.51 -3.36
N PHE A 86 0.39 2.68 -3.37
CA PHE A 86 -0.22 3.22 -2.16
C PHE A 86 -1.44 4.06 -2.50
N GLU A 87 -2.38 4.11 -1.58
CA GLU A 87 -3.50 5.02 -1.63
C GLU A 87 -3.33 6.08 -0.55
N TYR A 88 -3.35 7.36 -0.97
CA TYR A 88 -3.36 8.48 -0.03
C TYR A 88 -4.73 9.15 -0.07
N VAL A 89 -5.37 9.25 1.08
CA VAL A 89 -6.67 9.90 1.21
C VAL A 89 -6.45 11.29 1.77
N PHE A 90 -6.80 12.32 0.97
CA PHE A 90 -6.64 13.73 1.37
C PHE A 90 -7.79 14.19 2.25
N ILE A 91 -9.01 13.82 1.88
CA ILE A 91 -10.24 14.21 2.55
C ILE A 91 -11.19 13.03 2.48
N SER A 92 -11.83 12.73 3.58
CA SER A 92 -12.96 11.80 3.60
C SER A 92 -13.99 12.31 4.62
N LYS A 93 -15.07 12.89 4.12
CA LYS A 93 -16.19 13.28 4.99
C LYS A 93 -16.93 12.08 5.56
N PRO A 94 -17.20 11.04 4.74
CA PRO A 94 -17.86 9.84 5.26
C PRO A 94 -17.03 9.11 6.33
N ASN A 95 -15.71 9.03 6.14
CA ASN A 95 -14.82 8.28 7.01
C ASN A 95 -13.51 9.05 7.26
N PRO A 96 -13.54 10.05 8.17
CA PRO A 96 -12.35 10.88 8.43
C PRO A 96 -11.12 10.10 8.91
N ASP A 97 -11.32 8.92 9.49
CA ASP A 97 -10.26 8.05 9.95
C ASP A 97 -9.49 7.35 8.83
N GLU A 98 -9.94 7.49 7.57
CA GLU A 98 -9.20 7.04 6.39
C GLU A 98 -8.18 8.04 5.88
N VAL A 99 -8.16 9.28 6.39
CA VAL A 99 -7.23 10.32 5.91
C VAL A 99 -5.79 9.93 6.24
N GLY A 100 -4.92 10.03 5.24
CA GLY A 100 -3.54 9.58 5.29
C GLY A 100 -3.29 8.44 4.31
N VAL A 101 -2.18 7.72 4.49
CA VAL A 101 -1.90 6.53 3.69
C VAL A 101 -2.80 5.40 4.19
N ASN A 102 -3.73 5.00 3.35
CA ASN A 102 -4.77 4.05 3.73
C ASN A 102 -4.45 2.62 3.30
N ARG A 103 -3.75 2.46 2.17
CA ARG A 103 -3.34 1.15 1.65
C ARG A 103 -1.92 1.21 1.11
N ILE A 104 -1.16 0.13 1.32
CA ILE A 104 0.20 -0.03 0.79
C ILE A 104 0.35 -1.46 0.28
N LYS A 105 1.00 -1.59 -0.87
CA LYS A 105 1.47 -2.88 -1.39
C LYS A 105 2.81 -2.69 -2.06
N ILE A 106 3.79 -3.53 -1.71
CA ILE A 106 5.07 -3.56 -2.39
C ILE A 106 5.25 -4.94 -3.02
N SER A 107 5.71 -4.97 -4.27
CA SER A 107 5.94 -6.20 -5.02
C SER A 107 7.37 -6.22 -5.53
N GLY A 108 8.05 -7.34 -5.34
CA GLY A 108 9.37 -7.58 -5.92
C GLY A 108 9.25 -8.15 -7.33
N GLU A 109 10.41 -8.40 -7.95
CA GLU A 109 10.46 -8.92 -9.33
C GLU A 109 9.79 -10.29 -9.45
N GLU A 110 9.96 -11.14 -8.45
CA GLU A 110 9.35 -12.46 -8.46
C GLU A 110 7.83 -12.37 -8.52
N GLU A 111 7.24 -11.53 -7.68
CA GLU A 111 5.79 -11.34 -7.64
C GLU A 111 5.28 -10.68 -8.91
N MET A 112 5.99 -9.68 -9.43
CA MET A 112 5.59 -8.99 -10.67
C MET A 112 5.64 -9.88 -11.89
N ASN A 113 6.51 -10.90 -11.89
CA ASN A 113 6.64 -11.83 -13.00
C ASN A 113 5.73 -13.05 -12.88
N ALA A 114 4.98 -13.18 -11.80
CA ALA A 114 4.02 -14.26 -11.64
C ALA A 114 2.82 -14.06 -12.56
N ASP A 115 2.28 -15.15 -13.09
CA ASP A 115 1.16 -15.12 -14.04
C ASP A 115 -0.10 -14.49 -13.45
N GLU A 116 -0.29 -14.64 -12.15
CA GLU A 116 -1.46 -14.13 -11.45
C GLU A 116 -1.23 -12.73 -10.84
N TYR A 117 -0.15 -12.07 -11.19
CA TYR A 117 0.15 -10.75 -10.63
C TYR A 117 -0.93 -9.72 -11.02
N ILE A 118 -1.45 -9.04 -10.02
CA ILE A 118 -2.41 -7.95 -10.22
C ILE A 118 -1.77 -6.66 -9.72
N PRO A 119 -1.51 -5.69 -10.61
CA PRO A 119 -1.02 -4.38 -10.17
C PRO A 119 -2.10 -3.64 -9.39
N GLY A 120 -1.66 -2.84 -8.40
CA GLY A 120 -2.58 -2.09 -7.56
C GLY A 120 -3.23 -2.93 -6.48
N PHE A 121 -4.46 -2.59 -6.13
CA PHE A 121 -5.17 -3.21 -5.02
C PHE A 121 -6.40 -3.95 -5.49
N ARG A 122 -6.60 -5.14 -4.95
CA ARG A 122 -7.79 -5.94 -5.22
C ARG A 122 -8.98 -5.51 -4.37
N TYR A 123 -8.70 -5.08 -3.13
CA TYR A 123 -9.74 -4.76 -2.16
C TYR A 123 -9.65 -3.31 -1.73
N ILE A 124 -10.74 -2.80 -1.17
CA ILE A 124 -10.80 -1.42 -0.68
C ILE A 124 -10.42 -1.28 0.79
N CYS A 125 -10.28 -2.40 1.50
CA CYS A 125 -10.00 -2.37 2.93
C CYS A 125 -8.63 -1.73 3.23
N PRO A 126 -8.53 -0.95 4.30
CA PRO A 126 -7.25 -0.36 4.69
C PRO A 126 -6.22 -1.41 5.10
N GLY A 127 -4.95 -1.05 4.97
CA GLY A 127 -3.87 -1.86 5.50
C GLY A 127 -2.76 -2.13 4.49
N ILE A 128 -1.88 -3.05 4.86
CA ILE A 128 -0.75 -3.48 4.05
C ILE A 128 -1.12 -4.78 3.35
N TYR A 129 -0.91 -4.81 2.04
CA TYR A 129 -1.34 -5.92 1.20
C TYR A 129 -0.19 -6.88 0.93
N ASN A 130 -0.52 -8.16 0.87
CA ASN A 130 0.40 -9.19 0.42
C ASN A 130 0.56 -9.08 -1.10
N PRO A 131 1.78 -8.95 -1.62
CA PRO A 131 1.99 -8.89 -3.07
C PRO A 131 1.76 -10.22 -3.78
N THR A 132 1.81 -11.32 -3.04
CA THR A 132 1.59 -12.65 -3.60
C THR A 132 0.10 -12.84 -3.79
N TRP A 133 -0.29 -13.10 -5.02
CA TRP A 133 -1.68 -13.36 -5.34
C TRP A 133 -2.07 -14.78 -4.95
N ASP A 134 -3.15 -14.91 -4.25
CA ASP A 134 -3.86 -16.16 -4.19
C ASP A 134 -5.35 -15.91 -4.42
N SER A 135 -6.09 -16.96 -4.68
CA SER A 135 -7.49 -16.84 -5.07
C SER A 135 -8.39 -16.36 -3.95
N GLU A 136 -7.91 -16.34 -2.73
CA GLU A 136 -8.74 -16.07 -1.56
C GLU A 136 -8.40 -14.75 -0.89
N SER A 137 -7.11 -14.38 -0.85
CA SER A 137 -6.71 -13.18 -0.15
C SER A 137 -5.36 -12.67 -0.66
N ASP A 138 -5.23 -11.36 -0.79
CA ASP A 138 -3.96 -10.70 -0.99
C ASP A 138 -3.52 -9.93 0.28
N ARG A 139 -3.99 -10.37 1.42
CA ARG A 139 -3.64 -9.83 2.73
C ARG A 139 -2.90 -10.86 3.56
N PHE A 140 -2.24 -10.40 4.62
CA PHE A 140 -1.36 -11.25 5.42
C PHE A 140 -2.08 -12.12 6.42
N GLU A 141 -3.26 -11.75 6.77
CA GLU A 141 -3.95 -12.42 7.83
C GLU A 141 -5.33 -12.88 7.41
N THR A 142 -5.85 -13.81 8.14
CA THR A 142 -7.24 -14.22 8.01
C THR A 142 -8.16 -13.11 8.52
N PHE A 143 -8.27 -12.05 7.75
CA PHE A 143 -9.31 -11.09 8.02
C PHE A 143 -10.67 -11.69 7.77
N PRO A 144 -11.69 -11.13 8.41
CA PRO A 144 -13.03 -11.28 7.85
C PRO A 144 -12.95 -10.86 6.39
N ALA A 145 -13.45 -11.69 5.51
CA ALA A 145 -13.33 -11.44 4.08
C ALA A 145 -13.87 -10.06 3.73
N ASP A 146 -12.97 -9.19 3.31
CA ASP A 146 -13.36 -7.90 2.75
C ASP A 146 -13.86 -8.12 1.32
N PRO A 147 -14.91 -7.43 0.92
CA PRO A 147 -15.38 -7.56 -0.45
C PRO A 147 -14.35 -6.99 -1.43
N PRO A 148 -14.28 -7.54 -2.64
CA PRO A 148 -13.47 -6.92 -3.69
C PRO A 148 -13.92 -5.50 -3.94
N GLU A 149 -13.02 -4.66 -4.45
CA GLU A 149 -13.38 -3.31 -4.82
C GLU A 149 -14.51 -3.32 -5.84
N SER A 150 -15.52 -2.52 -5.57
CA SER A 150 -16.65 -2.37 -6.47
C SER A 150 -16.20 -1.68 -7.75
N GLN A 151 -16.68 -2.21 -8.84
CA GLN A 151 -16.42 -1.73 -10.19
C GLN A 151 -17.45 -0.70 -10.63
#